data_f33280029e91da730d719d93744bd657
#
_entry.id   f33280029e91da730d719d93744bd657
#
_cell.length_a   1.000
_cell.length_b   1.000
_cell.length_c   1.000
_cell.angle_alpha   90.00
_cell.angle_beta   90.00
_cell.angle_gamma   90.00
#
_symmetry.space_group_name_H-M   'P 1'
#
loop_
_entity.id
_entity.type
_entity.pdbx_description
1 polymer ?
#
loop_
_entity_poly.entity_id
_entity_poly.type
_entity_poly.pdbx_seq_one_letter_code
_entity_poly.pdbx_strand_id
1 'polypeptide(L)'
;MNFKVSFRKNSVFFLLITLVLFSCNEDFNTVGYDLISSSAFETERIDLPVFSYQKETLADVQSDGLNLQQLGSIDVPNIGQSSAYIISQLSLAPKSFFGQYSPEDELGVEDNIYAIPENEQVVSVYLEIPFMINTRDQDGDGVIDSLDSDPENPESDSDGDSIIDALETQNGTDPLNTDSDGDGILDAEDTDNSGYEVENRTYDVDSIFGNRNASFNLKVDELTYYINEFDSSDNFESPQAYYSSRDLYEEGYVGENLYNETYQLNFEELRFNYTQDDPETEDVDETTLIQTRRTPRIRVPLNADFFQRRLLDIEGSDSLKTTTEFQKYMRGIFVRMENPSDDIYMLLNFNAASIIVGYEYDRYNDNGTPDDTSDFTIDRNESSFVITPSKTINHLKNALINPEINEIIAQTSGSSKIFLKGGVGLLSNIELLGNFSDGSADSKLEELRANSWLVNEANLIFYVDSNSVENWTSDALIAERLYLYKQRNASPLLDYFTDETLDATKNNAGKFIHGGILEYQDGRPYRYKFRITQHINNLIRKDSANVVLGLVVSADITNVSTKKAFLNGSSEEFLYPAASILNPLSTVLIGSHPDQEFESLRLKLELIYTDFSN
;
A
#
# COMPACT_ATOMS: atom_id res chain seq x y z
N MET A 1 55.24 53.37 -11.57
CA MET A 1 54.96 53.86 -10.20
C MET A 1 53.56 53.37 -9.76
N ASN A 2 53.41 52.74 -8.61
CA ASN A 2 52.20 52.22 -8.00
C ASN A 2 51.69 50.80 -8.41
N PHE A 3 52.47 49.79 -8.02
CA PHE A 3 51.98 48.41 -7.96
C PHE A 3 52.30 47.75 -6.59
N LYS A 4 52.40 48.50 -5.51
CA LYS A 4 52.81 47.96 -4.20
C LYS A 4 51.75 48.06 -3.07
N VAL A 5 50.53 48.52 -3.32
CA VAL A 5 49.53 48.70 -2.25
C VAL A 5 48.39 47.65 -2.26
N SER A 6 48.21 46.89 -3.38
CA SER A 6 47.12 45.88 -3.48
C SER A 6 47.47 44.56 -2.77
N PHE A 7 48.73 44.18 -2.71
CA PHE A 7 49.13 42.86 -2.15
C PHE A 7 49.02 42.72 -0.63
N ARG A 8 49.13 43.83 0.12
CA ARG A 8 49.01 43.79 1.59
C ARG A 8 47.58 43.71 2.07
N LYS A 9 46.61 44.29 1.38
CA LYS A 9 45.17 44.20 1.75
C LYS A 9 44.58 42.83 1.50
N ASN A 10 44.97 42.17 0.41
CA ASN A 10 44.49 40.83 0.11
C ASN A 10 45.07 39.74 1.03
N SER A 11 46.35 39.91 1.46
CA SER A 11 46.99 38.98 2.40
C SER A 11 46.38 39.07 3.81
N VAL A 12 45.94 40.25 4.26
CA VAL A 12 45.24 40.43 5.57
C VAL A 12 43.83 39.89 5.49
N PHE A 13 43.16 40.02 4.33
CA PHE A 13 41.83 39.49 4.12
C PHE A 13 41.83 37.94 4.03
N PHE A 14 42.84 37.37 3.40
CA PHE A 14 43.03 35.90 3.37
C PHE A 14 43.44 35.34 4.73
N LEU A 15 44.23 36.04 5.51
CA LEU A 15 44.59 35.65 6.88
C LEU A 15 43.36 35.74 7.84
N LEU A 16 42.46 36.71 7.63
CA LEU A 16 41.23 36.82 8.39
C LEU A 16 40.24 35.72 8.04
N ILE A 17 40.15 35.33 6.76
CA ILE A 17 39.30 34.21 6.31
C ILE A 17 39.83 32.86 6.85
N THR A 18 41.14 32.64 6.85
CA THR A 18 41.76 31.43 7.43
C THR A 18 41.57 31.35 8.96
N LEU A 19 41.55 32.48 9.65
CA LEU A 19 41.28 32.50 11.09
C LEU A 19 39.79 32.22 11.45
N VAL A 20 38.87 32.54 10.52
CA VAL A 20 37.44 32.21 10.69
C VAL A 20 37.14 30.73 10.42
N LEU A 21 37.94 30.07 9.54
CA LEU A 21 37.78 28.65 9.23
C LEU A 21 38.39 27.71 10.30
N PHE A 22 39.22 28.21 11.23
CA PHE A 22 39.71 27.42 12.36
C PHE A 22 38.94 27.67 13.68
N SER A 23 37.82 28.45 13.64
CA SER A 23 37.04 28.78 14.82
C SER A 23 35.76 27.92 15.00
N CYS A 24 35.61 26.85 14.24
CA CYS A 24 34.47 25.95 14.40
C CYS A 24 34.94 24.50 14.57
N ASN A 25 35.69 24.23 15.60
CA ASN A 25 35.87 22.87 16.11
C ASN A 25 36.12 22.94 17.64
N GLU A 26 35.22 23.60 18.34
CA GLU A 26 35.03 23.32 19.77
C GLU A 26 33.69 22.61 19.90
N ASP A 27 33.77 21.35 20.29
CA ASP A 27 32.66 20.56 20.75
C ASP A 27 31.83 21.40 21.75
N PHE A 28 30.66 21.85 21.33
CA PHE A 28 29.66 22.50 22.19
C PHE A 28 29.21 21.59 23.35
N ASN A 29 29.74 20.37 23.42
CA ASN A 29 29.46 19.39 24.49
C ASN A 29 30.37 19.51 25.70
N THR A 30 31.38 20.41 25.73
CA THR A 30 32.30 20.50 26.87
C THR A 30 32.12 21.74 27.72
N VAL A 31 31.34 22.75 27.31
CA VAL A 31 31.06 23.94 28.14
C VAL A 31 29.84 23.70 29.03
N GLY A 32 29.97 22.84 29.96
CA GLY A 32 28.93 22.47 30.93
C GLY A 32 29.22 21.15 31.62
N TYR A 33 30.07 20.33 30.99
CA TYR A 33 30.40 19.02 31.53
C TYR A 33 31.25 19.12 32.81
N ASP A 34 32.10 20.14 32.95
CA ASP A 34 32.94 20.39 34.14
C ASP A 34 32.25 21.18 35.23
N LEU A 35 31.04 21.72 35.00
CA LEU A 35 30.29 22.49 36.01
C LEU A 35 29.23 21.64 36.73
N ILE A 36 28.96 20.43 36.23
CA ILE A 36 28.09 19.48 36.90
C ILE A 36 28.99 18.32 37.33
N SER A 37 29.19 18.19 38.64
CA SER A 37 29.93 17.04 39.18
C SER A 37 29.38 15.78 38.57
N SER A 38 30.24 14.89 38.05
CA SER A 38 29.91 13.65 37.36
C SER A 38 29.01 12.67 38.17
N SER A 39 28.67 13.02 39.38
CA SER A 39 27.76 12.29 40.28
C SER A 39 26.35 12.87 40.37
N ALA A 40 26.06 14.02 39.72
CA ALA A 40 24.77 14.70 39.90
C ALA A 40 23.64 14.19 38.99
N PHE A 41 23.94 13.41 37.95
CA PHE A 41 22.93 12.89 37.00
C PHE A 41 23.30 11.48 36.52
N GLU A 42 23.39 10.52 37.44
CA GLU A 42 23.45 9.12 37.03
C GLU A 42 22.08 8.70 36.49
N THR A 43 22.05 8.21 35.26
CA THR A 43 20.87 7.60 34.69
C THR A 43 20.77 6.14 35.14
N GLU A 44 19.66 5.79 35.74
CA GLU A 44 19.36 4.42 36.15
C GLU A 44 18.40 3.77 35.18
N ARG A 45 18.36 2.43 35.19
CA ARG A 45 17.46 1.63 34.40
C ARG A 45 16.71 0.63 35.25
N ILE A 46 15.41 0.51 35.04
CA ILE A 46 14.55 -0.50 35.65
C ILE A 46 13.62 -1.11 34.61
N ASP A 47 13.40 -2.40 34.72
CA ASP A 47 12.38 -3.13 33.94
C ASP A 47 11.10 -3.18 34.78
N LEU A 48 10.00 -2.67 34.22
CA LEU A 48 8.69 -2.62 34.85
C LEU A 48 7.77 -3.71 34.28
N PRO A 49 6.85 -4.24 35.11
CA PRO A 49 5.94 -5.30 34.67
C PRO A 49 4.97 -4.77 33.62
N VAL A 50 4.68 -5.65 32.66
CA VAL A 50 3.63 -5.48 31.65
C VAL A 50 2.79 -6.75 31.67
N PHE A 51 1.48 -6.57 31.52
CA PHE A 51 0.56 -7.69 31.42
C PHE A 51 0.00 -7.74 29.99
N SER A 52 -0.01 -8.92 29.38
CA SER A 52 -0.58 -9.14 28.03
C SER A 52 -1.61 -10.24 28.07
N TYR A 53 -2.65 -10.08 27.28
CA TYR A 53 -3.60 -11.14 27.05
C TYR A 53 -4.09 -11.16 25.62
N GLN A 54 -4.17 -12.36 25.04
CA GLN A 54 -4.67 -12.60 23.71
C GLN A 54 -6.17 -12.33 23.68
N LYS A 55 -6.64 -11.55 22.70
CA LYS A 55 -8.07 -11.38 22.48
C LYS A 55 -8.61 -12.55 21.65
N GLU A 56 -9.92 -12.76 21.76
CA GLU A 56 -10.64 -13.59 20.81
C GLU A 56 -10.31 -13.19 19.37
N THR A 57 -10.38 -14.16 18.47
CA THR A 57 -10.18 -13.90 17.05
C THR A 57 -11.21 -12.92 16.51
N LEU A 58 -10.87 -12.15 15.50
CA LEU A 58 -11.85 -11.37 14.78
C LEU A 58 -12.83 -12.30 14.07
N ALA A 59 -14.13 -12.02 14.25
CA ALA A 59 -15.20 -12.69 13.51
C ALA A 59 -15.44 -12.00 12.18
N ASP A 60 -15.35 -10.66 12.19
CA ASP A 60 -15.67 -9.84 11.04
C ASP A 60 -15.03 -8.46 11.13
N VAL A 61 -14.74 -7.87 9.98
CA VAL A 61 -14.25 -6.50 9.86
C VAL A 61 -14.96 -5.78 8.73
N GLN A 62 -15.20 -4.50 8.90
CA GLN A 62 -15.70 -3.66 7.82
C GLN A 62 -14.63 -3.56 6.71
N SER A 63 -14.95 -4.03 5.52
CA SER A 63 -14.03 -4.18 4.39
C SER A 63 -14.31 -3.23 3.22
N ASP A 64 -15.38 -2.42 3.31
CA ASP A 64 -15.62 -1.34 2.34
C ASP A 64 -14.81 -0.09 2.67
N GLY A 65 -14.50 0.69 1.62
CA GLY A 65 -13.76 1.94 1.76
C GLY A 65 -12.32 1.77 2.29
N LEU A 66 -11.70 0.63 2.03
CA LEU A 66 -10.26 0.44 2.18
C LEU A 66 -9.55 1.07 0.97
N ASN A 67 -8.36 1.62 1.19
CA ASN A 67 -7.57 2.24 0.12
C ASN A 67 -6.96 1.22 -0.86
N LEU A 68 -6.71 -0.01 -0.40
CA LEU A 68 -6.27 -1.14 -1.21
C LEU A 68 -7.25 -2.30 -1.06
N GLN A 69 -7.28 -3.19 -2.05
CA GLN A 69 -8.08 -4.40 -2.05
C GLN A 69 -7.18 -5.62 -2.11
N GLN A 70 -7.66 -6.70 -1.51
CA GLN A 70 -6.92 -7.93 -1.33
C GLN A 70 -7.45 -9.01 -2.26
N LEU A 71 -6.53 -9.74 -2.90
CA LEU A 71 -6.83 -10.86 -3.79
C LEU A 71 -5.80 -11.97 -3.59
N GLY A 72 -6.25 -13.19 -3.31
CA GLY A 72 -5.36 -14.33 -3.22
C GLY A 72 -5.60 -15.25 -2.04
N SER A 73 -4.64 -16.14 -1.81
CA SER A 73 -4.59 -17.07 -0.69
C SER A 73 -3.15 -17.23 -0.21
N ILE A 74 -2.95 -17.21 1.11
CA ILE A 74 -1.66 -17.41 1.75
C ILE A 74 -1.81 -18.18 3.05
N ASP A 75 -0.96 -19.18 3.27
CA ASP A 75 -0.89 -19.95 4.51
C ASP A 75 0.34 -19.52 5.32
N VAL A 76 0.11 -18.99 6.52
CA VAL A 76 1.19 -18.71 7.47
C VAL A 76 1.35 -19.91 8.37
N PRO A 77 2.52 -20.61 8.32
CA PRO A 77 2.77 -21.80 9.10
C PRO A 77 2.52 -21.57 10.59
N ASN A 78 1.88 -22.52 11.25
CA ASN A 78 1.52 -22.47 12.68
C ASN A 78 0.54 -21.34 13.08
N ILE A 79 -0.07 -20.64 12.11
CA ILE A 79 -1.14 -19.68 12.39
C ILE A 79 -2.38 -20.05 11.60
N GLY A 80 -2.31 -20.03 10.26
CA GLY A 80 -3.43 -20.41 9.40
C GLY A 80 -3.52 -19.63 8.10
N GLN A 81 -4.47 -20.05 7.28
CA GLN A 81 -4.67 -19.57 5.93
C GLN A 81 -5.55 -18.31 5.90
N SER A 82 -5.14 -17.33 5.12
CA SER A 82 -5.95 -16.19 4.69
C SER A 82 -6.34 -16.34 3.23
N SER A 83 -7.58 -15.99 2.88
CA SER A 83 -8.02 -15.86 1.49
C SER A 83 -8.86 -14.60 1.30
N ALA A 84 -8.79 -14.01 0.11
CA ALA A 84 -9.48 -12.79 -0.22
C ALA A 84 -9.94 -12.77 -1.68
N TYR A 85 -11.08 -12.13 -1.93
CA TYR A 85 -11.50 -11.75 -3.27
C TYR A 85 -12.21 -10.39 -3.27
N ILE A 86 -12.27 -9.77 -4.45
CA ILE A 86 -12.73 -8.39 -4.65
C ILE A 86 -14.15 -8.41 -5.18
N ILE A 87 -14.99 -7.53 -4.65
CA ILE A 87 -16.34 -7.24 -5.11
C ILE A 87 -16.39 -5.75 -5.40
N SER A 88 -16.73 -5.37 -6.63
CA SER A 88 -16.77 -3.94 -6.98
C SER A 88 -18.02 -3.59 -7.76
N GLN A 89 -18.68 -2.53 -7.32
CA GLN A 89 -19.65 -1.83 -8.15
C GLN A 89 -18.92 -1.08 -9.27
N LEU A 90 -19.54 -0.98 -10.43
CA LEU A 90 -18.99 -0.29 -11.60
C LEU A 90 -19.66 1.06 -11.79
N SER A 91 -18.96 1.97 -12.42
CA SER A 91 -19.40 3.32 -12.76
C SER A 91 -19.04 3.65 -14.20
N LEU A 92 -20.00 4.21 -14.92
CA LEU A 92 -19.79 4.78 -16.24
C LEU A 92 -20.20 6.26 -16.19
N ALA A 93 -19.39 7.12 -16.79
CA ALA A 93 -19.83 8.51 -17.04
C ALA A 93 -21.08 8.51 -17.91
N PRO A 94 -22.03 9.44 -17.71
CA PRO A 94 -23.22 9.52 -18.54
C PRO A 94 -22.88 9.48 -20.03
N LYS A 95 -23.46 8.53 -20.76
CA LYS A 95 -23.18 8.33 -22.16
C LYS A 95 -24.49 8.04 -22.89
N SER A 96 -24.91 8.97 -23.71
CA SER A 96 -26.20 8.87 -24.40
C SER A 96 -26.10 8.09 -25.72
N PHE A 97 -24.91 8.08 -26.34
CA PHE A 97 -24.61 7.41 -27.59
C PHE A 97 -23.13 7.00 -27.67
N PHE A 98 -22.80 6.07 -28.54
CA PHE A 98 -21.44 5.53 -28.66
C PHE A 98 -20.69 6.01 -29.91
N GLY A 99 -21.36 6.30 -30.99
CA GLY A 99 -20.79 6.90 -32.21
C GLY A 99 -20.70 8.42 -32.15
N GLN A 100 -21.10 9.06 -33.20
CA GLN A 100 -21.18 10.52 -33.35
C GLN A 100 -22.59 11.06 -33.12
N TYR A 101 -23.60 10.24 -33.39
CA TYR A 101 -25.00 10.62 -33.40
C TYR A 101 -25.80 9.83 -32.37
N SER A 102 -26.91 10.41 -31.93
CA SER A 102 -27.85 9.71 -31.09
C SER A 102 -28.74 8.79 -31.95
N PRO A 103 -29.36 7.73 -31.39
CA PRO A 103 -30.31 6.91 -32.12
C PRO A 103 -31.50 7.69 -32.75
N GLU A 104 -31.87 8.83 -32.15
CA GLU A 104 -32.89 9.71 -32.69
C GLU A 104 -32.41 10.45 -33.95
N ASP A 105 -31.14 10.91 -33.93
CA ASP A 105 -30.53 11.62 -35.07
C ASP A 105 -30.32 10.67 -36.26
N GLU A 106 -29.92 9.42 -36.00
CA GLU A 106 -29.75 8.38 -37.03
C GLU A 106 -31.07 8.03 -37.73
N LEU A 107 -32.17 8.08 -37.00
CA LEU A 107 -33.51 7.87 -37.61
C LEU A 107 -34.02 9.08 -38.35
N GLY A 108 -33.45 10.27 -38.12
CA GLY A 108 -33.84 11.58 -38.69
C GLY A 108 -33.05 11.95 -39.94
N VAL A 109 -32.60 11.03 -40.76
CA VAL A 109 -31.71 11.19 -41.94
C VAL A 109 -32.18 12.28 -42.92
N GLU A 110 -33.48 12.63 -42.95
CA GLU A 110 -34.02 13.69 -43.82
C GLU A 110 -33.49 15.10 -43.47
N ASP A 111 -33.11 15.30 -42.18
CA ASP A 111 -32.62 16.59 -41.69
C ASP A 111 -31.08 16.68 -41.66
N ASN A 112 -30.38 15.55 -41.58
CA ASN A 112 -28.92 15.46 -41.55
C ASN A 112 -28.41 14.24 -42.31
N ILE A 113 -27.92 14.46 -43.51
CA ILE A 113 -27.41 13.41 -44.41
C ILE A 113 -26.16 12.71 -43.86
N TYR A 114 -25.47 13.28 -42.88
CA TYR A 114 -24.29 12.69 -42.23
C TYR A 114 -24.66 11.75 -41.09
N ALA A 115 -25.88 11.83 -40.54
CA ALA A 115 -26.39 10.94 -39.55
C ALA A 115 -26.87 9.63 -40.20
N ILE A 116 -26.05 8.62 -40.15
CA ILE A 116 -26.30 7.26 -40.66
C ILE A 116 -26.42 6.26 -39.52
N PRO A 117 -27.01 5.09 -39.69
CA PRO A 117 -26.89 4.00 -38.74
C PRO A 117 -25.41 3.63 -38.52
N GLU A 118 -24.92 3.82 -37.33
CA GLU A 118 -23.48 3.72 -37.02
C GLU A 118 -23.03 2.28 -36.74
N ASN A 119 -23.96 1.34 -36.53
CA ASN A 119 -23.72 -0.11 -36.40
C ASN A 119 -22.57 -0.43 -35.41
N GLU A 120 -22.61 0.13 -34.22
CA GLU A 120 -21.58 0.01 -33.18
C GLU A 120 -21.34 -1.43 -32.78
N GLN A 121 -20.09 -1.84 -32.83
CA GLN A 121 -19.68 -3.19 -32.51
C GLN A 121 -18.51 -3.21 -31.54
N VAL A 122 -18.66 -3.91 -30.42
CA VAL A 122 -17.56 -4.14 -29.48
C VAL A 122 -16.53 -5.05 -30.13
N VAL A 123 -15.28 -4.59 -30.21
CA VAL A 123 -14.15 -5.36 -30.78
C VAL A 123 -13.20 -5.87 -29.71
N SER A 124 -13.12 -5.19 -28.55
CA SER A 124 -12.26 -5.62 -27.46
C SER A 124 -12.78 -5.13 -26.12
N VAL A 125 -12.60 -5.91 -25.07
CA VAL A 125 -12.85 -5.50 -23.70
C VAL A 125 -11.74 -6.03 -22.81
N TYR A 126 -11.10 -5.16 -22.03
CA TYR A 126 -10.04 -5.56 -21.12
C TYR A 126 -10.30 -5.03 -19.72
N LEU A 127 -10.22 -5.91 -18.71
CA LEU A 127 -10.05 -5.51 -17.33
C LEU A 127 -8.55 -5.29 -17.07
N GLU A 128 -8.20 -4.10 -16.60
CA GLU A 128 -6.85 -3.74 -16.20
C GLU A 128 -6.79 -3.37 -14.72
N ILE A 129 -5.91 -4.02 -13.95
CA ILE A 129 -5.69 -3.75 -12.53
C ILE A 129 -4.18 -3.53 -12.34
N PRO A 130 -3.72 -2.28 -12.14
CA PRO A 130 -2.30 -2.00 -11.97
C PRO A 130 -1.78 -2.57 -10.65
N PHE A 131 -0.53 -3.08 -10.67
CA PHE A 131 0.18 -3.44 -9.46
C PHE A 131 0.66 -2.20 -8.71
N MET A 132 0.91 -2.37 -7.42
CA MET A 132 1.66 -1.38 -6.65
C MET A 132 3.12 -1.42 -7.09
N ILE A 133 3.71 -0.25 -7.27
CA ILE A 133 5.09 -0.11 -7.72
C ILE A 133 5.85 0.68 -6.65
N ASN A 134 7.00 0.17 -6.25
CA ASN A 134 7.97 0.90 -5.47
C ASN A 134 8.73 1.84 -6.41
N THR A 135 8.70 3.13 -6.11
CA THR A 135 9.40 4.17 -6.87
C THR A 135 10.44 4.87 -6.00
N ARG A 136 10.91 4.17 -4.96
CA ARG A 136 11.93 4.72 -4.07
C ARG A 136 13.23 4.90 -4.85
N ASP A 137 13.76 6.10 -4.78
CA ASP A 137 15.03 6.55 -5.27
C ASP A 137 15.63 7.41 -4.14
N GLN A 138 16.56 6.84 -3.36
CA GLN A 138 16.98 7.41 -2.07
C GLN A 138 17.91 8.59 -2.24
N ASP A 139 18.78 8.56 -3.23
CA ASP A 139 19.79 9.60 -3.47
C ASP A 139 19.41 10.57 -4.59
N GLY A 140 18.37 10.23 -5.38
CA GLY A 140 17.76 11.11 -6.37
C GLY A 140 18.50 11.18 -7.70
N ASP A 141 19.22 10.12 -8.07
CA ASP A 141 19.97 10.05 -9.32
C ASP A 141 19.13 9.62 -10.53
N GLY A 142 17.90 9.13 -10.29
CA GLY A 142 16.95 8.73 -11.33
C GLY A 142 16.79 7.23 -11.48
N VAL A 143 17.58 6.42 -10.78
CA VAL A 143 17.43 4.97 -10.69
C VAL A 143 16.77 4.61 -9.36
N ILE A 144 15.77 3.72 -9.39
CA ILE A 144 15.11 3.28 -8.16
C ILE A 144 16.02 2.35 -7.35
N ASP A 145 15.99 2.44 -6.01
CA ASP A 145 16.84 1.68 -5.07
C ASP A 145 17.02 0.19 -5.39
N SER A 146 16.00 -0.45 -5.95
CA SER A 146 16.02 -1.88 -6.26
C SER A 146 16.79 -2.25 -7.53
N LEU A 147 17.09 -1.27 -8.36
CA LEU A 147 17.83 -1.41 -9.62
C LEU A 147 19.17 -0.69 -9.58
N ASP A 148 19.35 0.18 -8.60
CA ASP A 148 20.56 0.96 -8.39
C ASP A 148 21.69 0.11 -7.79
N SER A 149 22.89 0.28 -8.30
CA SER A 149 24.10 -0.42 -7.84
C SER A 149 24.56 0.03 -6.45
N ASP A 150 24.27 1.29 -6.05
CA ASP A 150 24.57 1.86 -4.72
C ASP A 150 23.54 2.94 -4.33
N PRO A 151 22.34 2.54 -3.82
CA PRO A 151 21.19 3.41 -3.55
C PRO A 151 21.39 4.56 -2.55
N GLU A 152 22.59 4.72 -2.01
CA GLU A 152 22.95 5.82 -1.11
C GLU A 152 23.94 6.81 -1.75
N ASN A 153 24.38 6.55 -2.99
CA ASN A 153 25.43 7.29 -3.65
C ASN A 153 24.98 7.89 -4.99
N PRO A 154 24.61 9.17 -5.07
CA PRO A 154 24.11 9.81 -6.29
C PRO A 154 25.16 9.92 -7.44
N GLU A 155 26.33 9.35 -7.25
CA GLU A 155 27.39 9.20 -8.27
C GLU A 155 27.58 7.72 -8.65
N SER A 156 26.55 6.85 -8.40
CA SER A 156 26.54 5.46 -8.84
C SER A 156 26.50 5.36 -10.37
N ASP A 157 26.97 4.24 -10.87
CA ASP A 157 26.99 3.83 -12.27
C ASP A 157 26.45 2.40 -12.32
N SER A 158 25.17 2.27 -12.63
CA SER A 158 24.41 1.03 -12.42
C SER A 158 24.63 -0.01 -13.51
N ASP A 159 24.98 0.41 -14.74
CA ASP A 159 25.30 -0.49 -15.85
C ASP A 159 26.80 -0.68 -16.08
N GLY A 160 27.65 0.21 -15.55
CA GLY A 160 29.10 0.09 -15.56
C GLY A 160 29.77 0.63 -16.83
N ASP A 161 29.15 1.54 -17.57
CA ASP A 161 29.69 2.12 -18.80
C ASP A 161 30.62 3.32 -18.56
N SER A 162 30.74 3.80 -17.32
CA SER A 162 31.53 4.95 -16.83
C SER A 162 30.82 6.31 -16.94
N ILE A 163 29.54 6.35 -17.23
CA ILE A 163 28.67 7.49 -17.00
C ILE A 163 27.89 7.22 -15.69
N ILE A 164 27.71 8.23 -14.87
CA ILE A 164 26.90 8.09 -13.65
C ILE A 164 25.41 8.20 -13.96
N ASP A 165 24.58 7.45 -13.23
CA ASP A 165 23.13 7.35 -13.42
C ASP A 165 22.44 8.72 -13.52
N ALA A 166 22.81 9.66 -12.62
CA ALA A 166 22.29 11.02 -12.64
C ALA A 166 22.58 11.79 -13.94
N LEU A 167 23.74 11.54 -14.53
CA LEU A 167 24.15 12.21 -15.79
C LEU A 167 23.43 11.58 -16.98
N GLU A 168 23.23 10.27 -16.99
CA GLU A 168 22.48 9.57 -18.02
C GLU A 168 21.01 9.98 -18.02
N THR A 169 20.38 10.01 -16.84
CA THR A 169 19.02 10.55 -16.67
C THR A 169 18.90 11.97 -17.21
N GLN A 170 19.92 12.81 -17.01
CA GLN A 170 19.97 14.18 -17.54
C GLN A 170 20.18 14.22 -19.06
N ASN A 171 21.02 13.34 -19.59
CA ASN A 171 21.37 13.29 -21.01
C ASN A 171 20.26 12.60 -21.84
N GLY A 172 19.44 11.77 -21.21
CA GLY A 172 18.38 10.99 -21.83
C GLY A 172 18.86 9.64 -22.35
N THR A 173 19.97 9.10 -21.79
CA THR A 173 20.38 7.70 -21.94
C THR A 173 19.77 6.83 -20.85
N ASP A 174 19.92 5.50 -20.96
CA ASP A 174 19.33 4.52 -20.03
C ASP A 174 20.37 4.10 -18.98
N PRO A 175 20.27 4.55 -17.70
CA PRO A 175 21.23 4.20 -16.64
C PRO A 175 21.38 2.69 -16.36
N LEU A 176 20.59 1.85 -17.02
CA LEU A 176 20.61 0.39 -16.86
C LEU A 176 21.05 -0.35 -18.13
N ASN A 177 21.52 0.37 -19.16
CA ASN A 177 21.90 -0.19 -20.44
C ASN A 177 23.07 0.58 -21.05
N THR A 178 24.24 -0.03 -21.10
CA THR A 178 25.51 0.54 -21.59
C THR A 178 25.52 1.03 -23.05
N ASP A 179 24.51 0.70 -23.85
CA ASP A 179 24.32 1.04 -25.27
C ASP A 179 22.83 1.31 -25.46
N SER A 180 22.43 2.55 -25.19
CA SER A 180 21.03 2.93 -25.09
C SER A 180 20.25 2.76 -26.39
N ASP A 181 20.81 3.10 -27.53
CA ASP A 181 20.14 3.03 -28.83
C ASP A 181 20.40 1.72 -29.60
N GLY A 182 21.28 0.86 -29.09
CA GLY A 182 21.55 -0.47 -29.61
C GLY A 182 22.34 -0.49 -30.90
N ASP A 183 23.08 0.58 -31.22
CA ASP A 183 23.89 0.70 -32.46
C ASP A 183 25.26 0.02 -32.34
N GLY A 184 25.67 -0.38 -31.14
CA GLY A 184 26.90 -1.07 -30.81
C GLY A 184 28.05 -0.12 -30.39
N ILE A 185 27.75 1.16 -30.15
CA ILE A 185 28.63 2.13 -29.52
C ILE A 185 28.14 2.35 -28.10
N LEU A 186 29.04 2.31 -27.10
CA LEU A 186 28.63 2.54 -25.71
C LEU A 186 28.25 4.02 -25.49
N ASP A 187 27.29 4.29 -24.62
CA ASP A 187 26.80 5.65 -24.33
C ASP A 187 27.93 6.63 -23.95
N ALA A 188 28.95 6.14 -23.24
CA ALA A 188 30.17 6.92 -22.92
C ALA A 188 30.98 7.35 -24.13
N GLU A 189 30.91 6.64 -25.25
CA GLU A 189 31.65 6.90 -26.48
C GLU A 189 30.74 7.46 -27.60
N ASP A 190 29.43 7.36 -27.43
CA ASP A 190 28.45 7.79 -28.42
C ASP A 190 28.08 9.28 -28.24
N THR A 191 27.93 9.96 -29.36
CA THR A 191 27.53 11.37 -29.45
C THR A 191 26.15 11.54 -30.11
N ASP A 192 25.55 10.45 -30.58
CA ASP A 192 24.27 10.44 -31.30
C ASP A 192 23.33 9.34 -30.77
N ASN A 193 22.74 9.54 -29.61
CA ASN A 193 21.70 8.70 -29.07
C ASN A 193 20.31 9.05 -29.66
N SER A 194 20.26 9.56 -30.89
CA SER A 194 19.02 9.95 -31.54
C SER A 194 18.17 8.73 -31.90
N GLY A 195 16.93 8.71 -31.40
CA GLY A 195 16.02 7.59 -31.62
C GLY A 195 15.98 6.58 -30.47
N TYR A 196 16.76 6.82 -29.40
CA TYR A 196 16.68 6.02 -28.21
C TYR A 196 15.27 6.08 -27.59
N GLU A 197 14.65 4.94 -27.51
CA GLU A 197 13.52 4.69 -26.64
C GLU A 197 13.85 3.49 -25.77
N VAL A 198 13.82 3.66 -24.44
CA VAL A 198 13.99 2.55 -23.50
C VAL A 198 13.08 1.38 -23.91
N GLU A 199 13.67 0.31 -24.45
CA GLU A 199 12.89 -0.82 -24.96
C GLU A 199 12.08 -1.49 -23.87
N ASN A 200 12.65 -1.70 -22.69
CA ASN A 200 12.01 -2.40 -21.58
C ASN A 200 12.27 -1.67 -20.27
N ARG A 201 11.32 -0.85 -19.84
CA ARG A 201 11.38 -0.27 -18.49
C ARG A 201 11.16 -1.36 -17.45
N THR A 202 12.06 -1.45 -16.48
CA THR A 202 11.95 -2.34 -15.34
C THR A 202 11.19 -1.67 -14.21
N TYR A 203 10.41 -2.44 -13.46
CA TYR A 203 9.59 -1.94 -12.37
C TYR A 203 9.74 -2.83 -11.15
N ASP A 204 9.95 -2.24 -9.99
CA ASP A 204 9.90 -2.93 -8.71
C ASP A 204 8.42 -3.05 -8.26
N VAL A 205 7.81 -4.18 -8.58
CA VAL A 205 6.41 -4.47 -8.18
C VAL A 205 6.38 -4.87 -6.72
N ASP A 206 5.62 -4.12 -5.91
CA ASP A 206 5.45 -4.30 -4.47
C ASP A 206 4.10 -4.94 -4.10
N SER A 207 3.94 -5.27 -2.82
CA SER A 207 2.68 -5.73 -2.21
C SER A 207 2.14 -7.05 -2.76
N ILE A 208 3.05 -7.93 -3.20
CA ILE A 208 2.76 -9.32 -3.57
C ILE A 208 3.51 -10.26 -2.62
N PHE A 209 2.75 -11.07 -1.89
CA PHE A 209 3.24 -12.00 -0.87
C PHE A 209 3.14 -13.43 -1.37
N GLY A 210 4.10 -14.27 -0.99
CA GLY A 210 4.18 -15.66 -1.44
C GLY A 210 4.93 -15.83 -2.75
N ASN A 211 4.56 -16.84 -3.54
CA ASN A 211 5.24 -17.19 -4.78
C ASN A 211 4.72 -16.37 -5.97
N ARG A 212 5.49 -15.39 -6.41
CA ARG A 212 5.16 -14.53 -7.56
C ARG A 212 4.98 -15.27 -8.89
N ASN A 213 5.53 -16.49 -9.00
CA ASN A 213 5.42 -17.33 -10.19
C ASN A 213 4.28 -18.34 -10.11
N ALA A 214 3.47 -18.31 -9.03
CA ALA A 214 2.33 -19.19 -8.90
C ALA A 214 1.33 -18.96 -10.04
N SER A 215 0.84 -20.02 -10.63
CA SER A 215 -0.29 -19.99 -11.55
C SER A 215 -1.59 -20.20 -10.79
N PHE A 216 -2.65 -19.55 -11.21
CA PHE A 216 -3.96 -19.64 -10.58
C PHE A 216 -5.07 -19.46 -11.62
N ASN A 217 -6.27 -19.86 -11.28
CA ASN A 217 -7.43 -19.58 -12.12
C ASN A 217 -7.97 -18.20 -11.74
N LEU A 218 -7.82 -17.22 -12.62
CA LEU A 218 -8.40 -15.89 -12.45
C LEU A 218 -9.82 -15.89 -13.01
N LYS A 219 -10.77 -15.51 -12.19
CA LYS A 219 -12.18 -15.53 -12.53
C LYS A 219 -12.80 -14.16 -12.34
N VAL A 220 -13.49 -13.69 -13.37
CA VAL A 220 -14.28 -12.45 -13.33
C VAL A 220 -15.71 -12.80 -13.67
N ASP A 221 -16.63 -12.51 -12.75
CA ASP A 221 -18.07 -12.76 -12.92
C ASP A 221 -18.87 -11.46 -12.74
N GLU A 222 -20.04 -11.36 -13.38
CA GLU A 222 -20.98 -10.27 -13.14
C GLU A 222 -21.52 -10.31 -11.71
N LEU A 223 -21.53 -9.16 -11.03
CA LEU A 223 -22.22 -8.96 -9.75
C LEU A 223 -23.66 -8.53 -10.00
N THR A 224 -24.62 -9.25 -9.43
CA THR A 224 -26.06 -8.93 -9.53
C THR A 224 -26.63 -8.30 -8.27
N TYR A 225 -25.82 -7.99 -7.26
CA TYR A 225 -26.17 -7.26 -6.05
C TYR A 225 -25.88 -5.77 -6.21
N TYR A 226 -26.83 -4.91 -5.85
CA TYR A 226 -26.59 -3.46 -5.80
C TYR A 226 -25.96 -3.09 -4.45
N ILE A 227 -24.76 -2.51 -4.50
CA ILE A 227 -24.05 -2.05 -3.31
C ILE A 227 -24.60 -0.69 -2.89
N ASN A 228 -25.43 -0.67 -1.84
CA ASN A 228 -26.05 0.56 -1.35
C ASN A 228 -25.00 1.51 -0.76
N GLU A 229 -25.19 2.80 -0.96
CA GLU A 229 -24.35 3.83 -0.36
C GLU A 229 -24.74 4.12 1.09
N PHE A 230 -26.04 4.10 1.40
CA PHE A 230 -26.60 4.42 2.69
C PHE A 230 -27.37 3.23 3.29
N ASP A 231 -27.37 3.13 4.62
CA ASP A 231 -28.06 2.10 5.36
C ASP A 231 -29.57 2.36 5.39
N SER A 232 -30.33 1.43 4.83
CA SER A 232 -31.80 1.52 4.83
C SER A 232 -32.43 1.25 6.21
N SER A 233 -31.70 0.64 7.13
CA SER A 233 -32.21 0.30 8.47
C SER A 233 -32.28 1.51 9.40
N ASP A 234 -31.52 2.58 9.11
CA ASP A 234 -31.49 3.84 9.85
C ASP A 234 -32.13 5.02 9.07
N ASN A 235 -33.00 4.73 8.10
CA ASN A 235 -33.61 5.70 7.20
C ASN A 235 -32.62 6.44 6.28
N PHE A 236 -31.49 5.79 5.91
CA PHE A 236 -30.45 6.34 5.05
C PHE A 236 -29.70 7.54 5.66
N GLU A 237 -29.59 7.59 7.00
CA GLU A 237 -28.88 8.66 7.71
C GLU A 237 -27.37 8.38 7.80
N SER A 238 -26.95 7.10 7.77
CA SER A 238 -25.54 6.69 7.82
C SER A 238 -25.09 5.94 6.57
N PRO A 239 -23.79 5.92 6.26
CA PRO A 239 -23.24 5.08 5.21
C PRO A 239 -23.45 3.60 5.51
N GLN A 240 -23.81 2.82 4.48
CA GLN A 240 -23.91 1.37 4.59
C GLN A 240 -22.53 0.76 4.79
N ALA A 241 -22.34 0.09 5.93
CA ALA A 241 -21.14 -0.72 6.18
C ALA A 241 -21.29 -2.11 5.55
N TYR A 242 -20.20 -2.59 4.95
CA TYR A 242 -20.09 -3.95 4.42
C TYR A 242 -18.97 -4.68 5.14
N TYR A 243 -19.28 -5.88 5.59
CA TYR A 243 -18.37 -6.68 6.41
C TYR A 243 -17.77 -7.82 5.59
N SER A 244 -16.56 -8.18 5.94
CA SER A 244 -15.71 -9.13 5.21
C SER A 244 -16.24 -10.55 5.15
N SER A 245 -17.02 -10.97 6.15
CA SER A 245 -17.58 -12.32 6.23
C SER A 245 -18.74 -12.56 5.27
N ARG A 246 -19.37 -11.50 4.77
CA ARG A 246 -20.51 -11.62 3.87
C ARG A 246 -20.08 -12.09 2.49
N ASP A 247 -20.46 -13.28 2.13
CA ASP A 247 -20.12 -13.92 0.85
C ASP A 247 -21.26 -13.76 -0.16
N LEU A 248 -21.24 -12.62 -0.89
CA LEU A 248 -22.26 -12.33 -1.92
C LEU A 248 -22.22 -13.34 -3.09
N TYR A 249 -21.11 -14.00 -3.29
CA TYR A 249 -20.96 -15.03 -4.32
C TYR A 249 -21.73 -16.31 -3.92
N GLU A 250 -21.53 -16.80 -2.71
CA GLU A 250 -22.23 -17.97 -2.17
C GLU A 250 -23.72 -17.66 -1.88
N GLU A 251 -24.07 -16.39 -1.63
CA GLU A 251 -25.46 -15.94 -1.55
C GLU A 251 -26.20 -16.00 -2.91
N GLY A 252 -25.48 -16.25 -4.01
CA GLY A 252 -26.04 -16.41 -5.36
C GLY A 252 -26.20 -15.11 -6.14
N TYR A 253 -25.53 -14.02 -5.73
CA TYR A 253 -25.55 -12.75 -6.46
C TYR A 253 -24.55 -12.71 -7.63
N VAL A 254 -24.29 -13.85 -8.24
CA VAL A 254 -23.41 -14.01 -9.39
C VAL A 254 -24.24 -14.13 -10.67
N GLY A 255 -23.82 -13.40 -11.71
CA GLY A 255 -24.44 -13.42 -13.04
C GLY A 255 -23.59 -14.17 -14.07
N GLU A 256 -23.40 -13.56 -15.25
CA GLU A 256 -22.62 -14.15 -16.33
C GLU A 256 -21.13 -14.21 -15.98
N ASN A 257 -20.46 -15.28 -16.45
CA ASN A 257 -19.00 -15.36 -16.39
C ASN A 257 -18.39 -14.50 -17.50
N LEU A 258 -17.50 -13.60 -17.12
CA LEU A 258 -16.85 -12.65 -18.03
C LEU A 258 -15.43 -13.09 -18.41
N TYR A 259 -14.75 -13.83 -17.51
CA TYR A 259 -13.42 -14.41 -17.73
C TYR A 259 -13.20 -15.57 -16.76
N ASN A 260 -12.56 -16.65 -17.20
CA ASN A 260 -12.25 -17.80 -16.34
C ASN A 260 -11.14 -18.64 -16.96
N GLU A 261 -9.88 -18.25 -16.77
CA GLU A 261 -8.74 -18.96 -17.33
C GLU A 261 -7.56 -19.01 -16.36
N THR A 262 -6.62 -19.90 -16.63
CA THR A 262 -5.36 -19.97 -15.89
C THR A 262 -4.52 -18.72 -16.20
N TYR A 263 -4.08 -18.05 -15.15
CA TYR A 263 -3.31 -16.82 -15.21
C TYR A 263 -2.00 -16.98 -14.43
N GLN A 264 -0.97 -16.30 -14.87
CA GLN A 264 0.30 -16.10 -14.17
C GLN A 264 0.64 -14.62 -14.23
N LEU A 265 1.20 -14.06 -13.15
CA LEU A 265 1.55 -12.65 -13.11
C LEU A 265 2.64 -12.35 -14.14
N ASN A 266 2.48 -11.22 -14.83
CA ASN A 266 3.49 -10.63 -15.69
C ASN A 266 3.87 -9.26 -15.12
N PHE A 267 5.16 -9.03 -14.93
CA PHE A 267 5.71 -7.82 -14.35
C PHE A 267 6.34 -6.89 -15.39
N GLU A 268 6.20 -7.23 -16.67
CA GLU A 268 6.63 -6.37 -17.76
C GLU A 268 5.64 -5.23 -17.99
N GLU A 269 6.11 -4.12 -18.51
CA GLU A 269 5.23 -3.05 -18.96
C GLU A 269 4.39 -3.47 -20.18
N LEU A 270 3.24 -2.82 -20.33
CA LEU A 270 2.44 -2.94 -21.54
C LEU A 270 2.77 -1.80 -22.50
N ARG A 271 3.14 -2.15 -23.72
CA ARG A 271 3.46 -1.20 -24.79
C ARG A 271 2.40 -1.27 -25.89
N PHE A 272 1.97 -0.12 -26.34
CA PHE A 272 1.00 0.03 -27.42
C PHE A 272 1.61 0.94 -28.47
N ASN A 273 1.79 0.43 -29.69
CA ASN A 273 2.29 1.20 -30.80
C ASN A 273 1.18 2.09 -31.39
N TYR A 274 1.56 3.02 -32.24
CA TYR A 274 0.61 3.73 -33.08
C TYR A 274 -0.15 2.73 -33.95
N THR A 275 -1.43 2.98 -34.16
CA THR A 275 -2.28 2.11 -34.98
C THR A 275 -2.25 2.46 -36.46
N GLN A 276 -1.76 3.66 -36.79
CA GLN A 276 -1.70 4.19 -38.15
C GLN A 276 -0.37 4.89 -38.39
N ASP A 277 0.11 4.77 -39.59
CA ASP A 277 1.26 5.48 -40.13
C ASP A 277 0.87 6.92 -40.52
N ASP A 278 1.72 7.90 -40.24
CA ASP A 278 1.48 9.30 -40.62
C ASP A 278 2.02 9.53 -42.06
N PRO A 279 1.16 9.74 -43.05
CA PRO A 279 1.62 9.96 -44.42
C PRO A 279 2.44 11.24 -44.64
N GLU A 280 2.55 12.12 -43.62
CA GLU A 280 3.37 13.33 -43.69
C GLU A 280 4.84 13.08 -43.33
N THR A 281 5.16 11.92 -42.75
CA THR A 281 6.53 11.50 -42.33
C THR A 281 7.02 10.34 -43.21
N GLU A 282 7.45 10.65 -44.46
CA GLU A 282 7.81 9.66 -45.49
C GLU A 282 8.92 8.63 -45.08
N ASP A 283 9.75 8.97 -44.08
CA ASP A 283 10.91 8.17 -43.67
C ASP A 283 10.71 7.37 -42.37
N VAL A 284 9.56 7.49 -41.71
CA VAL A 284 9.26 6.86 -40.41
C VAL A 284 7.94 6.09 -40.50
N ASP A 285 7.92 4.82 -40.11
CA ASP A 285 6.72 4.03 -39.92
C ASP A 285 6.31 4.07 -38.44
N GLU A 286 5.39 4.99 -38.09
CA GLU A 286 4.93 5.19 -36.72
C GLU A 286 4.30 3.94 -36.12
N THR A 287 3.80 3.02 -36.90
CA THR A 287 3.23 1.74 -36.36
C THR A 287 4.28 0.88 -35.67
N THR A 288 5.55 1.16 -35.88
CA THR A 288 6.67 0.52 -35.18
C THR A 288 7.03 1.21 -33.87
N LEU A 289 6.60 2.46 -33.67
CA LEU A 289 6.90 3.28 -32.51
C LEU A 289 5.89 3.07 -31.37
N ILE A 290 6.35 3.23 -30.14
CA ILE A 290 5.51 3.10 -28.95
C ILE A 290 4.76 4.40 -28.72
N GLN A 291 3.44 4.35 -28.84
CA GLN A 291 2.54 5.48 -28.54
C GLN A 291 2.27 5.62 -27.04
N THR A 292 2.06 4.49 -26.35
CA THR A 292 1.65 4.50 -24.94
C THR A 292 2.29 3.35 -24.18
N ARG A 293 2.84 3.67 -23.01
CA ARG A 293 3.37 2.71 -22.04
C ARG A 293 2.47 2.66 -20.81
N ARG A 294 2.20 1.49 -20.28
CA ARG A 294 1.48 1.30 -19.03
C ARG A 294 2.28 0.39 -18.11
N THR A 295 2.34 0.77 -16.85
CA THR A 295 3.00 -0.01 -15.79
C THR A 295 2.45 -1.43 -15.70
N PRO A 296 3.24 -2.39 -15.17
CA PRO A 296 2.81 -3.77 -14.99
C PRO A 296 1.45 -3.88 -14.29
N ARG A 297 0.60 -4.77 -14.80
CA ARG A 297 -0.79 -4.94 -14.34
C ARG A 297 -1.37 -6.29 -14.67
N ILE A 298 -2.40 -6.70 -13.96
CA ILE A 298 -3.29 -7.74 -14.43
C ILE A 298 -4.07 -7.16 -15.60
N ARG A 299 -3.98 -7.77 -16.79
CA ARG A 299 -4.75 -7.41 -17.97
C ARG A 299 -5.35 -8.67 -18.59
N VAL A 300 -6.68 -8.76 -18.59
CA VAL A 300 -7.40 -9.92 -19.10
C VAL A 300 -8.55 -9.51 -20.02
N PRO A 301 -8.77 -10.25 -21.12
CA PRO A 301 -9.90 -9.98 -22.01
C PRO A 301 -11.20 -10.44 -21.36
N LEU A 302 -12.22 -9.58 -21.38
CA LEU A 302 -13.55 -9.93 -20.92
C LEU A 302 -14.46 -10.30 -22.10
N ASN A 303 -15.59 -10.96 -21.78
CA ASN A 303 -16.58 -11.39 -22.77
C ASN A 303 -17.18 -10.19 -23.52
N ALA A 304 -16.77 -9.96 -24.77
CA ALA A 304 -17.19 -8.84 -25.60
C ALA A 304 -18.71 -8.85 -25.87
N ASP A 305 -19.30 -10.02 -26.09
CA ASP A 305 -20.75 -10.16 -26.36
C ASP A 305 -21.60 -9.69 -25.17
N PHE A 306 -21.09 -9.85 -23.94
CA PHE A 306 -21.76 -9.34 -22.75
C PHE A 306 -21.83 -7.81 -22.81
N PHE A 307 -20.71 -7.14 -23.11
CA PHE A 307 -20.64 -5.69 -23.17
C PHE A 307 -21.42 -5.11 -24.35
N GLN A 308 -21.44 -5.82 -25.49
CA GLN A 308 -22.29 -5.47 -26.63
C GLN A 308 -23.75 -5.37 -26.19
N ARG A 309 -24.29 -6.46 -25.65
CA ARG A 309 -25.71 -6.55 -25.24
C ARG A 309 -26.06 -5.62 -24.08
N ARG A 310 -25.10 -5.37 -23.19
CA ARG A 310 -25.33 -4.60 -21.98
C ARG A 310 -25.12 -3.10 -22.14
N LEU A 311 -24.42 -2.67 -23.20
CA LEU A 311 -24.08 -1.26 -23.40
C LEU A 311 -24.49 -0.78 -24.79
N LEU A 312 -23.87 -1.26 -25.87
CA LEU A 312 -24.09 -0.71 -27.19
C LEU A 312 -25.52 -0.96 -27.68
N ASP A 313 -26.02 -2.20 -27.54
CA ASP A 313 -27.37 -2.57 -27.98
C ASP A 313 -28.51 -1.84 -27.22
N ILE A 314 -28.18 -1.15 -26.11
CA ILE A 314 -29.16 -0.37 -25.31
C ILE A 314 -28.90 1.13 -25.38
N GLU A 315 -28.17 1.57 -26.37
CA GLU A 315 -27.90 2.98 -26.62
C GLU A 315 -29.19 3.82 -26.56
N GLY A 316 -29.10 5.06 -26.06
CA GLY A 316 -30.24 5.93 -25.86
C GLY A 316 -31.17 5.57 -24.71
N SER A 317 -30.97 4.40 -24.05
CA SER A 317 -31.82 3.98 -22.93
C SER A 317 -31.59 4.80 -21.66
N ASP A 318 -32.57 4.82 -20.78
CA ASP A 318 -32.47 5.51 -19.47
C ASP A 318 -31.33 4.93 -18.61
N SER A 319 -30.96 3.69 -18.82
CA SER A 319 -29.89 3.01 -18.05
C SER A 319 -28.51 3.64 -18.22
N LEU A 320 -28.28 4.36 -19.32
CA LEU A 320 -27.00 4.99 -19.63
C LEU A 320 -26.98 6.52 -19.39
N LYS A 321 -28.13 7.13 -19.08
CA LYS A 321 -28.27 8.57 -18.93
C LYS A 321 -27.57 9.16 -17.71
N THR A 322 -27.47 8.39 -16.64
CA THR A 322 -26.80 8.81 -15.39
C THR A 322 -26.00 7.68 -14.79
N THR A 323 -24.94 8.03 -14.06
CA THR A 323 -24.14 7.06 -13.32
C THR A 323 -24.99 6.20 -12.36
N THR A 324 -25.97 6.80 -11.70
CA THR A 324 -26.85 6.06 -10.77
C THR A 324 -27.72 5.02 -11.48
N GLU A 325 -28.30 5.35 -12.63
CA GLU A 325 -29.11 4.39 -13.39
C GLU A 325 -28.22 3.30 -13.99
N PHE A 326 -27.01 3.63 -14.45
CA PHE A 326 -26.04 2.65 -14.87
C PHE A 326 -25.71 1.66 -13.74
N GLN A 327 -25.40 2.14 -12.52
CA GLN A 327 -25.09 1.30 -11.38
C GLN A 327 -26.25 0.38 -10.95
N LYS A 328 -27.50 0.81 -11.13
CA LYS A 328 -28.67 -0.05 -10.89
C LYS A 328 -28.82 -1.13 -11.94
N TYR A 329 -28.42 -0.84 -13.15
CA TYR A 329 -28.51 -1.73 -14.31
C TYR A 329 -27.34 -2.71 -14.38
N MET A 330 -26.10 -2.19 -14.47
CA MET A 330 -24.85 -2.96 -14.49
C MET A 330 -24.14 -2.82 -13.15
N ARG A 331 -24.52 -3.68 -12.20
CA ARG A 331 -24.22 -3.51 -10.77
C ARG A 331 -22.74 -3.65 -10.42
N GLY A 332 -21.99 -4.54 -11.10
CA GLY A 332 -20.58 -4.68 -10.79
C GLY A 332 -19.97 -6.00 -11.23
N ILE A 333 -18.82 -6.29 -10.66
CA ILE A 333 -18.06 -7.51 -10.90
C ILE A 333 -17.51 -8.12 -9.61
N PHE A 334 -17.29 -9.45 -9.67
CA PHE A 334 -16.40 -10.18 -8.78
C PHE A 334 -15.05 -10.38 -9.49
N VAL A 335 -13.96 -10.26 -8.75
CA VAL A 335 -12.62 -10.69 -9.19
C VAL A 335 -12.09 -11.67 -8.17
N ARG A 336 -11.92 -12.94 -8.57
CA ARG A 336 -11.61 -14.06 -7.70
C ARG A 336 -10.40 -14.82 -8.21
N MET A 337 -9.62 -15.34 -7.27
CA MET A 337 -8.55 -16.30 -7.51
C MET A 337 -9.01 -17.66 -7.02
N GLU A 338 -8.88 -18.68 -7.88
CA GLU A 338 -9.21 -20.06 -7.54
C GLU A 338 -8.03 -20.97 -7.85
N ASN A 339 -7.88 -22.05 -7.08
CA ASN A 339 -6.90 -23.12 -7.29
C ASN A 339 -5.46 -22.61 -7.54
N PRO A 340 -4.88 -21.75 -6.71
CA PRO A 340 -3.50 -21.35 -6.89
C PRO A 340 -2.57 -22.58 -6.74
N SER A 341 -1.51 -22.63 -7.56
CA SER A 341 -0.51 -23.71 -7.52
C SER A 341 0.42 -23.62 -6.32
N ASP A 342 0.48 -22.45 -5.70
CA ASP A 342 1.25 -22.12 -4.51
C ASP A 342 0.64 -20.89 -3.81
N ASP A 343 1.09 -20.57 -2.61
CA ASP A 343 0.66 -19.38 -1.89
C ASP A 343 0.96 -18.11 -2.69
N ILE A 344 -0.05 -17.29 -2.90
CA ILE A 344 0.05 -15.97 -3.52
C ILE A 344 -1.06 -15.05 -3.01
N TYR A 345 -0.68 -13.87 -2.55
CA TYR A 345 -1.61 -12.88 -2.01
C TYR A 345 -1.17 -11.48 -2.42
N MET A 346 -2.10 -10.67 -2.91
CA MET A 346 -1.82 -9.36 -3.48
C MET A 346 -2.63 -8.27 -2.79
N LEU A 347 -1.98 -7.12 -2.56
CA LEU A 347 -2.67 -5.85 -2.29
C LEU A 347 -2.69 -5.04 -3.59
N LEU A 348 -3.87 -4.69 -4.04
CA LEU A 348 -4.09 -4.03 -5.32
C LEU A 348 -4.77 -2.67 -5.12
N ASN A 349 -4.33 -1.65 -5.83
CA ASN A 349 -5.07 -0.40 -5.94
C ASN A 349 -6.22 -0.56 -6.95
N PHE A 350 -7.29 -1.25 -6.52
CA PHE A 350 -8.42 -1.51 -7.40
C PHE A 350 -9.21 -0.25 -7.77
N ASN A 351 -9.03 0.85 -7.03
CA ASN A 351 -9.62 2.15 -7.41
C ASN A 351 -8.99 2.72 -8.69
N ALA A 352 -7.78 2.29 -9.04
CA ALA A 352 -7.10 2.61 -10.29
C ALA A 352 -7.36 1.57 -11.41
N ALA A 353 -8.15 0.53 -11.12
CA ALA A 353 -8.55 -0.44 -12.14
C ALA A 353 -9.52 0.17 -13.15
N SER A 354 -9.58 -0.42 -14.32
CA SER A 354 -10.47 0.01 -15.39
C SER A 354 -10.92 -1.15 -16.26
N ILE A 355 -12.14 -1.06 -16.78
CA ILE A 355 -12.59 -1.90 -17.89
C ILE A 355 -12.62 -1.00 -19.12
N ILE A 356 -11.78 -1.30 -20.10
CA ILE A 356 -11.66 -0.56 -21.34
C ILE A 356 -12.44 -1.32 -22.41
N VAL A 357 -13.46 -0.65 -22.96
CA VAL A 357 -14.31 -1.19 -24.04
C VAL A 357 -13.93 -0.51 -25.33
N GLY A 358 -13.29 -1.24 -26.23
CA GLY A 358 -12.99 -0.81 -27.59
C GLY A 358 -14.12 -1.23 -28.52
N TYR A 359 -14.56 -0.36 -29.38
CA TYR A 359 -15.63 -0.58 -30.34
C TYR A 359 -15.37 0.14 -31.65
N GLU A 360 -16.01 -0.34 -32.70
CA GLU A 360 -16.02 0.27 -34.02
C GLU A 360 -17.42 0.79 -34.34
N TYR A 361 -17.50 1.82 -35.18
CA TYR A 361 -18.74 2.37 -35.68
C TYR A 361 -18.58 2.92 -37.10
N ASP A 362 -19.67 2.95 -37.87
CA ASP A 362 -19.70 3.49 -39.21
C ASP A 362 -19.80 5.02 -39.17
N ARG A 363 -18.98 5.69 -39.95
CA ARG A 363 -18.97 7.13 -40.06
C ARG A 363 -19.04 7.59 -41.50
N TYR A 364 -19.85 8.61 -41.75
CA TYR A 364 -19.90 9.27 -43.03
C TYR A 364 -18.63 10.08 -43.28
N ASN A 365 -17.96 9.88 -44.40
CA ASN A 365 -16.80 10.64 -44.87
C ASN A 365 -17.12 11.39 -46.13
N ASP A 366 -17.03 12.71 -46.11
CA ASP A 366 -17.31 13.62 -47.25
C ASP A 366 -16.08 13.80 -48.15
N ASN A 367 -14.99 13.11 -47.90
CA ASN A 367 -13.73 13.16 -48.66
C ASN A 367 -13.19 14.59 -48.86
N GLY A 368 -13.57 15.54 -47.96
CA GLY A 368 -13.20 16.95 -48.00
C GLY A 368 -14.03 17.75 -49.06
N THR A 369 -15.11 17.19 -49.57
CA THR A 369 -16.02 17.78 -50.55
C THR A 369 -17.47 17.82 -50.08
N PRO A 370 -17.80 18.58 -49.01
CA PRO A 370 -19.11 18.53 -48.36
C PRO A 370 -20.29 18.90 -49.24
N ASP A 371 -20.04 19.59 -50.34
CA ASP A 371 -21.07 19.99 -51.32
C ASP A 371 -21.31 18.93 -52.44
N ASP A 372 -20.45 17.87 -52.55
CA ASP A 372 -20.57 16.81 -53.55
C ASP A 372 -20.85 15.46 -52.90
N THR A 373 -22.11 15.12 -52.76
CA THR A 373 -22.53 13.84 -52.12
C THR A 373 -22.27 12.61 -52.95
N SER A 374 -21.74 12.75 -54.18
CA SER A 374 -21.54 11.60 -55.10
C SER A 374 -20.27 10.82 -54.79
N ASP A 375 -19.33 11.37 -54.06
CA ASP A 375 -18.06 10.71 -53.65
C ASP A 375 -18.00 10.36 -52.16
N PHE A 376 -19.08 10.56 -51.42
CA PHE A 376 -19.17 10.19 -50.00
C PHE A 376 -18.96 8.68 -49.81
N THR A 377 -18.18 8.34 -48.78
CA THR A 377 -17.92 6.98 -48.35
C THR A 377 -18.38 6.72 -46.92
N ILE A 378 -18.46 5.48 -46.52
CA ILE A 378 -18.66 5.10 -45.12
C ILE A 378 -17.37 4.47 -44.65
N ASP A 379 -16.77 5.06 -43.66
CA ASP A 379 -15.54 4.57 -43.05
C ASP A 379 -15.87 3.90 -41.72
N ARG A 380 -15.14 2.82 -41.40
CA ARG A 380 -15.23 2.13 -40.12
C ARG A 380 -14.23 2.78 -39.15
N ASN A 381 -14.71 3.43 -38.13
CA ASN A 381 -13.88 4.15 -37.14
C ASN A 381 -13.82 3.41 -35.82
N GLU A 382 -12.64 3.45 -35.17
CA GLU A 382 -12.43 2.90 -33.84
C GLU A 382 -12.63 3.95 -32.76
N SER A 383 -13.19 3.54 -31.63
CA SER A 383 -13.30 4.36 -30.42
C SER A 383 -13.27 3.49 -29.17
N SER A 384 -13.15 4.12 -28.01
CA SER A 384 -13.17 3.42 -26.74
C SER A 384 -13.79 4.26 -25.62
N PHE A 385 -14.26 3.57 -24.60
CA PHE A 385 -14.65 4.20 -23.35
C PHE A 385 -14.24 3.35 -22.15
N VAL A 386 -14.24 3.97 -20.97
CA VAL A 386 -13.75 3.36 -19.74
C VAL A 386 -14.88 3.25 -18.72
N ILE A 387 -15.02 2.06 -18.13
CA ILE A 387 -15.85 1.81 -16.95
C ILE A 387 -14.90 1.67 -15.77
N THR A 388 -15.19 2.35 -14.67
CA THR A 388 -14.33 2.37 -13.50
C THR A 388 -15.00 1.72 -12.29
N PRO A 389 -14.23 1.16 -11.33
CA PRO A 389 -14.76 0.81 -10.02
C PRO A 389 -15.35 2.04 -9.33
N SER A 390 -16.37 1.84 -8.51
CA SER A 390 -16.94 2.90 -7.67
C SER A 390 -16.89 2.53 -6.19
N LYS A 391 -17.72 1.62 -5.71
CA LYS A 391 -17.67 1.11 -4.34
C LYS A 391 -17.13 -0.31 -4.33
N THR A 392 -16.05 -0.52 -3.59
CA THR A 392 -15.36 -1.81 -3.53
C THR A 392 -15.41 -2.39 -2.12
N ILE A 393 -15.59 -3.70 -2.04
CA ILE A 393 -15.66 -4.50 -0.82
C ILE A 393 -14.69 -5.66 -0.98
N ASN A 394 -14.02 -6.08 0.11
CA ASN A 394 -13.32 -7.35 0.13
C ASN A 394 -14.11 -8.39 0.92
N HIS A 395 -14.27 -9.57 0.35
CA HIS A 395 -14.55 -10.76 1.14
C HIS A 395 -13.22 -11.29 1.67
N LEU A 396 -13.10 -11.40 3.00
CA LEU A 396 -11.90 -11.89 3.68
C LEU A 396 -12.26 -13.07 4.56
N LYS A 397 -11.45 -14.13 4.46
CA LYS A 397 -11.63 -15.33 5.27
C LYS A 397 -10.31 -15.76 5.86
N ASN A 398 -10.28 -16.05 7.16
CA ASN A 398 -9.17 -16.69 7.84
C ASN A 398 -9.59 -18.05 8.37
N ALA A 399 -8.75 -19.06 8.15
CA ALA A 399 -8.87 -20.36 8.76
C ALA A 399 -7.66 -20.57 9.70
N LEU A 400 -7.87 -20.34 11.00
CA LEU A 400 -6.83 -20.57 12.00
C LEU A 400 -6.68 -22.08 12.24
N ILE A 401 -5.46 -22.60 12.16
CA ILE A 401 -5.16 -24.02 12.25
C ILE A 401 -4.45 -24.41 13.54
N ASN A 402 -3.85 -23.43 14.26
CA ASN A 402 -3.08 -23.72 15.47
C ASN A 402 -3.99 -23.76 16.70
N PRO A 403 -4.19 -24.94 17.34
CA PRO A 403 -4.98 -25.06 18.56
C PRO A 403 -4.38 -24.30 19.76
N GLU A 404 -3.05 -24.08 19.79
CA GLU A 404 -2.37 -23.30 20.83
C GLU A 404 -2.96 -21.88 20.96
N ILE A 405 -3.44 -21.29 19.86
CA ILE A 405 -4.09 -19.97 19.88
C ILE A 405 -5.29 -19.97 20.84
N ASN A 406 -6.14 -21.00 20.80
CA ASN A 406 -7.29 -21.11 21.70
C ASN A 406 -6.85 -21.33 23.16
N GLU A 407 -5.76 -22.08 23.39
CA GLU A 407 -5.20 -22.28 24.71
C GLU A 407 -4.67 -20.96 25.30
N ILE A 408 -4.01 -20.15 24.47
CA ILE A 408 -3.50 -18.83 24.88
C ILE A 408 -4.67 -17.84 25.14
N ILE A 409 -5.71 -17.83 24.31
CA ILE A 409 -6.92 -17.02 24.54
C ILE A 409 -7.57 -17.35 25.89
N ALA A 410 -7.56 -18.60 26.29
CA ALA A 410 -8.12 -19.05 27.57
C ALA A 410 -7.26 -18.69 28.81
N GLN A 411 -6.03 -18.20 28.63
CA GLN A 411 -5.15 -17.79 29.74
C GLN A 411 -5.65 -16.52 30.42
N THR A 412 -5.95 -16.59 31.70
CA THR A 412 -6.42 -15.45 32.51
C THR A 412 -5.33 -14.81 33.37
N SER A 413 -4.19 -15.50 33.55
CA SER A 413 -3.04 -15.04 34.36
C SER A 413 -1.98 -14.31 33.56
N GLY A 414 -2.25 -13.95 32.33
CA GLY A 414 -1.29 -13.38 31.37
C GLY A 414 -0.90 -14.39 30.30
N SER A 415 -0.67 -13.92 29.08
CA SER A 415 -0.32 -14.78 27.96
C SER A 415 1.14 -15.20 28.00
N SER A 416 1.42 -16.49 27.73
CA SER A 416 2.79 -16.98 27.54
C SER A 416 3.35 -16.53 26.18
N LYS A 417 2.50 -16.48 25.15
CA LYS A 417 2.79 -15.98 23.81
C LYS A 417 1.73 -14.95 23.36
N ILE A 418 2.07 -14.17 22.36
CA ILE A 418 1.17 -13.24 21.70
C ILE A 418 1.16 -13.57 20.21
N PHE A 419 0.02 -13.99 19.69
CA PHE A 419 -0.19 -14.21 18.26
C PHE A 419 -0.81 -12.97 17.63
N LEU A 420 -0.17 -12.42 16.60
CA LEU A 420 -0.69 -11.31 15.84
C LEU A 420 -0.83 -11.72 14.37
N LYS A 421 -1.97 -11.41 13.76
CA LYS A 421 -2.24 -11.65 12.34
C LYS A 421 -3.16 -10.56 11.82
N GLY A 422 -2.85 -10.04 10.66
CA GLY A 422 -3.68 -9.05 10.00
C GLY A 422 -4.92 -9.65 9.29
N GLY A 423 -5.64 -8.83 8.56
CA GLY A 423 -6.92 -9.21 7.96
C GLY A 423 -8.02 -9.42 9.02
N VAL A 424 -8.81 -10.48 8.86
CA VAL A 424 -9.74 -10.98 9.89
C VAL A 424 -8.96 -11.88 10.84
N GLY A 425 -8.01 -11.30 11.59
CA GLY A 425 -6.96 -12.05 12.25
C GLY A 425 -6.98 -11.98 13.77
N LEU A 426 -5.82 -11.67 14.34
CA LEU A 426 -5.51 -11.77 15.76
C LEU A 426 -4.93 -10.48 16.29
N LEU A 427 -5.39 -10.06 17.47
CA LEU A 427 -4.90 -8.91 18.21
C LEU A 427 -4.66 -9.26 19.67
N SER A 428 -3.81 -8.47 20.34
CA SER A 428 -3.57 -8.62 21.76
C SER A 428 -3.79 -7.31 22.50
N ASN A 429 -4.19 -7.41 23.76
CA ASN A 429 -4.27 -6.29 24.68
C ASN A 429 -3.06 -6.26 25.61
N ILE A 430 -2.58 -5.07 25.89
CA ILE A 430 -1.42 -4.79 26.71
C ILE A 430 -1.82 -3.83 27.84
N GLU A 431 -1.54 -4.21 29.08
CA GLU A 431 -1.73 -3.40 30.26
C GLU A 431 -0.35 -3.04 30.84
N LEU A 432 -0.08 -1.76 30.97
CA LEU A 432 1.20 -1.28 31.49
C LEU A 432 1.20 -1.32 33.02
N LEU A 433 2.37 -1.61 33.60
CA LEU A 433 2.68 -1.60 35.02
C LEU A 433 2.07 -2.76 35.83
N GLY A 434 1.41 -3.71 35.19
CA GLY A 434 0.79 -4.89 35.80
C GLY A 434 -0.62 -5.15 35.30
N ASN A 435 -1.34 -6.03 35.97
CA ASN A 435 -2.71 -6.41 35.63
C ASN A 435 -3.71 -5.41 36.25
N PHE A 436 -4.64 -4.90 35.44
CA PHE A 436 -5.68 -3.97 35.92
C PHE A 436 -6.71 -4.67 36.81
N SER A 437 -6.99 -5.95 36.55
CA SER A 437 -8.05 -6.69 37.27
C SER A 437 -7.70 -6.99 38.74
N ASP A 438 -6.41 -7.11 39.10
CA ASP A 438 -5.96 -7.39 40.46
C ASP A 438 -5.42 -6.14 41.19
N GLY A 439 -5.43 -4.98 40.52
CA GLY A 439 -4.97 -3.70 41.08
C GLY A 439 -3.44 -3.57 41.15
N SER A 440 -2.67 -4.51 40.63
CA SER A 440 -1.19 -4.43 40.65
C SER A 440 -0.67 -3.25 39.82
N ALA A 441 -1.31 -2.95 38.70
CA ALA A 441 -0.97 -1.81 37.84
C ALA A 441 -1.17 -0.48 38.54
N ASP A 442 -2.28 -0.29 39.26
CA ASP A 442 -2.56 0.93 40.03
C ASP A 442 -1.56 1.12 41.17
N SER A 443 -1.28 0.05 41.93
CA SER A 443 -0.29 0.06 43.00
C SER A 443 1.11 0.44 42.50
N LYS A 444 1.51 -0.07 41.34
CA LYS A 444 2.79 0.24 40.71
C LYS A 444 2.84 1.68 40.18
N LEU A 445 1.74 2.18 39.64
CA LEU A 445 1.64 3.57 39.20
C LEU A 445 1.73 4.56 40.36
N GLU A 446 1.09 4.27 41.50
CA GLU A 446 1.19 5.08 42.73
C GLU A 446 2.64 5.10 43.28
N GLU A 447 3.32 3.93 43.28
CA GLU A 447 4.75 3.84 43.63
C GLU A 447 5.60 4.76 42.74
N LEU A 448 5.41 4.70 41.42
CA LEU A 448 6.16 5.52 40.46
C LEU A 448 5.87 7.04 40.64
N ARG A 449 4.63 7.40 40.93
CA ARG A 449 4.22 8.80 41.21
C ARG A 449 4.85 9.36 42.51
N ALA A 450 5.12 8.50 43.47
CA ALA A 450 5.77 8.90 44.72
C ALA A 450 7.27 9.17 44.56
N ASN A 451 7.89 8.68 43.48
CA ASN A 451 9.31 8.87 43.21
C ASN A 451 9.58 10.24 42.55
N SER A 452 10.73 10.85 42.87
CA SER A 452 11.19 12.09 42.24
C SER A 452 11.97 11.87 40.95
N TRP A 453 11.55 10.89 40.16
CA TRP A 453 12.26 10.49 38.95
C TRP A 453 11.94 11.38 37.75
N LEU A 454 12.97 11.72 36.99
CA LEU A 454 12.82 12.25 35.63
C LEU A 454 12.93 11.10 34.64
N VAL A 455 11.85 10.77 33.97
CA VAL A 455 11.86 9.75 32.92
C VAL A 455 12.52 10.32 31.69
N ASN A 456 13.67 9.78 31.34
CA ASN A 456 14.44 10.16 30.15
C ASN A 456 13.97 9.37 28.92
N GLU A 457 13.72 8.07 29.09
CA GLU A 457 13.23 7.20 28.03
C GLU A 457 12.39 6.06 28.61
N ALA A 458 11.35 5.67 27.89
CA ALA A 458 10.53 4.51 28.21
C ALA A 458 10.29 3.69 26.94
N ASN A 459 10.71 2.41 26.98
CA ASN A 459 10.63 1.49 25.84
C ASN A 459 9.79 0.27 26.19
N LEU A 460 8.75 0.02 25.41
CA LEU A 460 7.99 -1.23 25.46
C LEU A 460 8.59 -2.20 24.46
N ILE A 461 9.07 -3.36 24.94
CA ILE A 461 9.88 -4.29 24.15
C ILE A 461 9.18 -5.64 24.06
N PHE A 462 8.94 -6.08 22.82
CA PHE A 462 8.37 -7.37 22.46
C PHE A 462 9.43 -8.20 21.73
N TYR A 463 9.78 -9.35 22.26
CA TYR A 463 10.69 -10.29 21.59
C TYR A 463 9.92 -11.27 20.72
N VAL A 464 10.45 -11.57 19.55
CA VAL A 464 9.90 -12.60 18.65
C VAL A 464 10.13 -13.97 19.24
N ASP A 465 9.10 -14.83 19.23
CA ASP A 465 9.27 -16.25 19.54
C ASP A 465 9.92 -16.96 18.36
N SER A 466 11.25 -17.05 18.40
CA SER A 466 12.05 -17.62 17.32
C SER A 466 11.67 -19.09 17.02
N ASN A 467 11.24 -19.85 18.02
CA ASN A 467 10.83 -21.25 17.83
C ASN A 467 9.54 -21.35 17.01
N SER A 468 8.60 -20.43 17.22
CA SER A 468 7.33 -20.40 16.47
C SER A 468 7.50 -19.97 15.02
N VAL A 469 8.51 -19.15 14.71
CA VAL A 469 8.74 -18.60 13.36
C VAL A 469 9.89 -19.28 12.59
N GLU A 470 10.62 -20.21 13.22
CA GLU A 470 11.78 -20.90 12.61
C GLU A 470 11.45 -21.63 11.30
N ASN A 471 10.23 -22.16 11.19
CA ASN A 471 9.77 -22.91 10.02
C ASN A 471 9.03 -22.04 8.98
N TRP A 472 9.02 -20.73 9.15
CA TRP A 472 8.45 -19.85 8.13
C TRP A 472 9.42 -19.80 6.96
N THR A 473 8.98 -20.29 5.81
CA THR A 473 9.80 -20.54 4.62
C THR A 473 10.32 -19.25 3.97
N SER A 474 9.88 -18.10 4.45
CA SER A 474 10.30 -16.79 3.99
C SER A 474 10.15 -15.78 5.12
N ASP A 475 11.17 -14.95 5.33
CA ASP A 475 11.07 -13.76 6.20
C ASP A 475 9.92 -12.84 5.76
N ALA A 476 9.51 -12.94 4.49
CA ALA A 476 8.38 -12.21 3.92
C ALA A 476 7.01 -12.53 4.55
N LEU A 477 6.89 -13.56 5.41
CA LEU A 477 5.66 -13.86 6.15
C LEU A 477 5.58 -13.16 7.51
N ILE A 478 6.70 -12.61 8.02
CA ILE A 478 6.74 -11.87 9.28
C ILE A 478 6.37 -10.41 9.04
N ALA A 479 5.50 -9.89 9.89
CA ALA A 479 5.12 -8.49 9.83
C ALA A 479 6.31 -7.59 10.18
N GLU A 480 6.75 -6.76 9.26
CA GLU A 480 7.84 -5.80 9.48
C GLU A 480 7.47 -4.70 10.48
N ARG A 481 6.18 -4.45 10.67
CA ARG A 481 5.69 -3.35 11.49
C ARG A 481 4.53 -3.76 12.38
N LEU A 482 4.60 -3.35 13.65
CA LEU A 482 3.49 -3.40 14.59
C LEU A 482 2.94 -1.99 14.85
N TYR A 483 1.68 -1.92 15.26
CA TYR A 483 1.00 -0.70 15.68
C TYR A 483 0.43 -0.84 17.08
N LEU A 484 0.79 0.12 17.94
CA LEU A 484 0.36 0.22 19.34
C LEU A 484 -0.62 1.40 19.49
N TYR A 485 -1.82 1.14 20.02
CA TYR A 485 -2.88 2.13 20.09
C TYR A 485 -3.70 2.01 21.38
N LYS A 486 -4.47 3.03 21.73
CA LYS A 486 -5.43 2.96 22.86
C LYS A 486 -6.64 2.15 22.41
N GLN A 487 -6.87 1.00 23.04
CA GLN A 487 -7.87 0.02 22.62
C GLN A 487 -9.29 0.61 22.57
N ARG A 488 -9.66 1.50 23.51
CA ARG A 488 -11.02 2.04 23.64
C ARG A 488 -11.53 2.77 22.39
N ASN A 489 -10.67 3.51 21.71
CA ASN A 489 -11.05 4.39 20.58
C ASN A 489 -10.12 4.25 19.38
N ALA A 490 -9.28 3.22 19.39
CA ALA A 490 -8.27 2.91 18.38
C ALA A 490 -7.35 4.10 18.03
N SER A 491 -7.15 5.05 18.95
CA SER A 491 -6.29 6.22 18.72
C SER A 491 -4.82 5.94 19.03
N PRO A 492 -3.87 6.53 18.28
CA PRO A 492 -2.44 6.42 18.57
C PRO A 492 -2.07 6.98 19.96
N LEU A 493 -0.88 6.62 20.44
CA LEU A 493 -0.27 7.22 21.60
C LEU A 493 0.28 8.63 21.28
N LEU A 494 0.54 9.44 22.31
CA LEU A 494 1.10 10.78 22.13
C LEU A 494 2.48 10.73 21.43
N ASP A 495 3.29 9.74 21.78
CA ASP A 495 4.63 9.52 21.21
C ASP A 495 4.59 9.33 19.69
N TYR A 496 3.54 8.69 19.18
CA TYR A 496 3.29 8.58 17.74
C TYR A 496 3.09 9.95 17.08
N PHE A 497 2.31 10.85 17.68
CA PHE A 497 2.06 12.18 17.11
C PHE A 497 3.26 13.11 17.20
N THR A 498 4.11 12.94 18.21
CA THR A 498 5.32 13.75 18.39
C THR A 498 6.50 13.28 17.54
N ASP A 499 6.40 12.11 16.96
CA ASP A 499 7.36 11.59 16.00
C ASP A 499 6.97 12.06 14.59
N GLU A 500 7.71 13.01 14.05
CA GLU A 500 7.51 13.57 12.71
C GLU A 500 8.41 12.91 11.65
N THR A 501 9.16 11.87 12.03
CA THR A 501 10.03 11.17 11.09
C THR A 501 9.20 10.48 10.01
N LEU A 502 9.58 10.71 8.77
CA LEU A 502 8.98 10.13 7.56
C LEU A 502 10.11 9.68 6.66
N ASP A 503 9.87 8.64 5.90
CA ASP A 503 10.66 8.34 4.72
C ASP A 503 10.02 9.10 3.55
N ALA A 504 10.74 10.05 2.98
CA ALA A 504 10.22 10.88 1.90
C ALA A 504 9.95 10.07 0.61
N THR A 505 10.53 8.88 0.52
CA THR A 505 10.49 8.01 -0.66
C THR A 505 9.46 6.89 -0.54
N LYS A 506 9.03 6.54 0.70
CA LYS A 506 7.99 5.54 0.98
C LYS A 506 6.79 6.16 1.68
N ASN A 507 5.66 6.23 1.02
CA ASN A 507 4.43 6.82 1.56
C ASN A 507 3.89 6.14 2.83
N ASN A 508 4.28 4.89 3.10
CA ASN A 508 3.83 4.09 4.24
C ASN A 508 4.88 3.93 5.34
N ALA A 509 6.04 4.57 5.21
CA ALA A 509 7.14 4.51 6.16
C ALA A 509 7.28 5.82 6.95
N GLY A 510 7.56 5.68 8.23
CA GLY A 510 7.74 6.82 9.13
C GLY A 510 7.68 6.39 10.60
N LYS A 511 7.63 7.34 11.51
CA LYS A 511 7.54 7.08 12.95
C LYS A 511 8.70 6.20 13.46
N PHE A 512 9.92 6.47 12.97
CA PHE A 512 11.10 5.67 13.29
C PHE A 512 11.55 5.80 14.76
N ILE A 513 11.26 6.94 15.39
CA ILE A 513 11.56 7.18 16.81
C ILE A 513 10.55 6.45 17.70
N HIS A 514 9.24 6.53 17.38
CA HIS A 514 8.21 5.79 18.08
C HIS A 514 8.42 4.27 17.95
N GLY A 515 8.90 3.82 16.79
CA GLY A 515 9.33 2.44 16.58
C GLY A 515 8.18 1.49 16.22
N GLY A 516 8.25 0.26 16.73
CA GLY A 516 7.38 -0.84 16.30
C GLY A 516 7.87 -1.54 15.04
N ILE A 517 9.11 -1.30 14.65
CA ILE A 517 9.78 -1.92 13.51
C ILE A 517 10.43 -3.22 13.97
N LEU A 518 10.43 -4.24 13.11
CA LEU A 518 11.14 -5.48 13.34
C LEU A 518 12.66 -5.23 13.32
N GLU A 519 13.30 -5.55 14.44
CA GLU A 519 14.76 -5.54 14.55
C GLU A 519 15.28 -6.97 14.36
N TYR A 520 16.39 -7.09 13.65
CA TYR A 520 17.08 -8.36 13.41
C TYR A 520 18.31 -8.50 14.28
N GLN A 521 18.63 -9.71 14.69
CA GLN A 521 19.86 -10.07 15.36
C GLN A 521 20.45 -11.31 14.69
N ASP A 522 21.71 -11.22 14.25
CA ASP A 522 22.40 -12.30 13.52
C ASP A 522 21.60 -12.81 12.29
N GLY A 523 20.93 -11.89 11.58
CA GLY A 523 20.11 -12.18 10.41
C GLY A 523 18.76 -12.85 10.71
N ARG A 524 18.35 -12.91 11.98
CA ARG A 524 17.07 -13.50 12.40
C ARG A 524 16.15 -12.45 13.02
N PRO A 525 14.82 -12.54 12.80
CA PRO A 525 13.85 -11.71 13.49
C PRO A 525 14.06 -11.79 15.00
N TYR A 526 14.17 -10.62 15.67
CA TYR A 526 14.54 -10.59 17.06
C TYR A 526 13.52 -9.92 17.96
N ARG A 527 13.14 -8.65 17.67
CA ARG A 527 12.21 -7.90 18.52
C ARG A 527 11.56 -6.73 17.82
N TYR A 528 10.50 -6.20 18.46
CA TYR A 528 9.92 -4.90 18.17
C TYR A 528 10.04 -4.01 19.42
N LYS A 529 10.43 -2.75 19.23
CA LYS A 529 10.57 -1.78 20.30
C LYS A 529 9.72 -0.55 20.02
N PHE A 530 8.88 -0.15 20.99
CA PHE A 530 8.13 1.08 20.96
C PHE A 530 8.67 2.06 21.99
N ARG A 531 9.04 3.26 21.58
CA ARG A 531 9.34 4.36 22.49
C ARG A 531 8.04 5.06 22.88
N ILE A 532 7.70 5.02 24.19
CA ILE A 532 6.46 5.56 24.75
C ILE A 532 6.72 6.52 25.91
N THR A 533 7.80 7.27 25.84
CA THR A 533 8.29 8.17 26.89
C THR A 533 7.27 9.22 27.28
N GLN A 534 6.61 9.86 26.30
CA GLN A 534 5.60 10.91 26.59
C GLN A 534 4.34 10.31 27.23
N HIS A 535 3.93 9.13 26.80
CA HIS A 535 2.81 8.41 27.39
C HIS A 535 3.09 8.10 28.86
N ILE A 536 4.25 7.53 29.18
CA ILE A 536 4.66 7.22 30.57
C ILE A 536 4.80 8.49 31.42
N ASN A 537 5.40 9.55 30.88
CA ASN A 537 5.48 10.84 31.59
C ASN A 537 4.09 11.39 31.92
N ASN A 538 3.11 11.24 31.05
CA ASN A 538 1.74 11.68 31.33
C ASN A 538 1.06 10.83 32.41
N LEU A 539 1.32 9.51 32.46
CA LEU A 539 0.81 8.64 33.50
C LEU A 539 1.39 9.04 34.88
N ILE A 540 2.70 9.26 34.96
CA ILE A 540 3.38 9.54 36.23
C ILE A 540 3.14 10.98 36.71
N ARG A 541 3.26 11.98 35.79
CA ARG A 541 3.32 13.41 36.19
C ARG A 541 2.02 14.18 35.98
N LYS A 542 1.16 13.76 35.02
CA LYS A 542 -0.05 14.50 34.63
C LYS A 542 -1.34 13.81 35.03
N ASP A 543 -1.24 12.80 35.87
CA ASP A 543 -2.40 12.03 36.36
C ASP A 543 -3.32 11.52 35.26
N SER A 544 -2.74 11.17 34.10
CA SER A 544 -3.49 10.53 33.02
C SER A 544 -3.91 9.12 33.44
N ALA A 545 -5.06 8.67 32.95
CA ALA A 545 -5.52 7.30 33.19
C ALA A 545 -4.62 6.29 32.47
N ASN A 546 -4.23 5.23 33.18
CA ASN A 546 -3.62 4.05 32.59
C ASN A 546 -4.73 3.25 31.89
N VAL A 547 -4.61 3.08 30.59
CA VAL A 547 -5.64 2.46 29.74
C VAL A 547 -5.09 1.24 29.03
N VAL A 548 -5.96 0.29 28.69
CA VAL A 548 -5.61 -0.86 27.88
C VAL A 548 -5.13 -0.39 26.50
N LEU A 549 -3.99 -0.92 26.07
CA LEU A 549 -3.45 -0.71 24.73
C LEU A 549 -3.76 -1.92 23.86
N GLY A 550 -4.07 -1.68 22.60
CA GLY A 550 -4.18 -2.71 21.58
C GLY A 550 -2.88 -2.85 20.80
N LEU A 551 -2.49 -4.06 20.45
CA LEU A 551 -1.32 -4.38 19.63
C LEU A 551 -1.76 -5.18 18.42
N VAL A 552 -1.39 -4.73 17.21
CA VAL A 552 -1.71 -5.35 15.94
C VAL A 552 -0.55 -5.23 14.95
N VAL A 553 -0.56 -6.02 13.88
CA VAL A 553 0.32 -5.79 12.72
C VAL A 553 -0.18 -4.60 11.91
N SER A 554 0.70 -3.94 11.15
CA SER A 554 0.34 -2.79 10.31
C SER A 554 0.99 -2.90 8.93
N ALA A 555 0.22 -2.67 7.86
CA ALA A 555 0.73 -2.51 6.50
C ALA A 555 1.21 -1.08 6.23
N ASP A 556 0.67 -0.11 6.97
CA ASP A 556 0.96 1.31 6.79
C ASP A 556 0.85 2.04 8.13
N ILE A 557 2.00 2.37 8.71
CA ILE A 557 2.06 3.06 10.00
C ILE A 557 1.53 4.49 9.94
N THR A 558 1.46 5.11 8.78
CA THR A 558 0.95 6.47 8.60
C THR A 558 -0.58 6.51 8.56
N ASN A 559 -1.23 5.39 8.26
CA ASN A 559 -2.68 5.26 8.21
C ASN A 559 -3.27 4.94 9.59
N VAL A 560 -3.81 5.95 10.26
CA VAL A 560 -4.49 5.83 11.56
C VAL A 560 -6.01 5.71 11.45
N SER A 561 -6.54 5.54 10.24
CA SER A 561 -7.98 5.34 10.05
C SER A 561 -8.47 4.04 10.69
N THR A 562 -9.73 4.00 11.06
CA THR A 562 -10.34 2.87 11.75
C THR A 562 -11.53 2.34 10.99
N LYS A 563 -11.81 1.07 11.17
CA LYS A 563 -12.97 0.35 10.65
C LYS A 563 -13.70 -0.34 11.81
N LYS A 564 -14.93 -0.66 11.60
CA LYS A 564 -15.73 -1.45 12.55
C LYS A 564 -15.31 -2.92 12.50
N ALA A 565 -15.28 -3.57 13.66
CA ALA A 565 -14.95 -4.99 13.78
C ALA A 565 -15.73 -5.66 14.89
N PHE A 566 -15.82 -7.00 14.84
CA PHE A 566 -16.42 -7.85 15.86
C PHE A 566 -15.44 -8.96 16.25
N LEU A 567 -15.41 -9.29 17.54
CA LEU A 567 -14.71 -10.47 18.03
C LEU A 567 -15.61 -11.71 17.90
N ASN A 568 -14.96 -12.87 17.75
CA ASN A 568 -15.67 -14.14 17.72
C ASN A 568 -16.49 -14.35 19.01
N GLY A 569 -17.76 -14.74 18.87
CA GLY A 569 -18.67 -14.91 20.00
C GLY A 569 -19.20 -13.61 20.62
N SER A 570 -18.87 -12.44 20.08
CA SER A 570 -19.37 -11.14 20.53
C SER A 570 -20.21 -10.46 19.45
N SER A 571 -21.28 -9.79 19.88
CA SER A 571 -22.08 -8.88 19.04
C SER A 571 -21.71 -7.41 19.28
N GLU A 572 -20.73 -7.13 20.13
CA GLU A 572 -20.26 -5.77 20.42
C GLU A 572 -19.31 -5.29 19.33
N GLU A 573 -19.67 -4.18 18.70
CA GLU A 573 -18.85 -3.50 17.70
C GLU A 573 -17.73 -2.70 18.37
N PHE A 574 -16.53 -2.76 17.82
CA PHE A 574 -15.42 -1.92 18.25
C PHE A 574 -14.65 -1.36 17.06
N LEU A 575 -13.80 -0.33 17.31
CA LEU A 575 -12.95 0.26 16.29
C LEU A 575 -11.64 -0.51 16.18
N TYR A 576 -11.26 -0.85 14.95
CA TYR A 576 -10.06 -1.61 14.60
C TYR A 576 -9.22 -0.86 13.56
N PRO A 577 -7.87 -0.85 13.66
CA PRO A 577 -7.01 -0.14 12.70
C PRO A 577 -7.15 -0.68 11.28
N ALA A 578 -7.46 0.19 10.32
CA ALA A 578 -7.64 -0.19 8.92
C ALA A 578 -6.33 -0.74 8.31
N ALA A 579 -5.17 -0.21 8.71
CA ALA A 579 -3.86 -0.69 8.26
C ALA A 579 -3.58 -2.15 8.67
N SER A 580 -4.22 -2.65 9.73
CA SER A 580 -4.11 -4.06 10.11
C SER A 580 -4.97 -4.97 9.23
N ILE A 581 -6.14 -4.49 8.78
CA ILE A 581 -7.00 -5.25 7.86
C ILE A 581 -6.26 -5.52 6.53
N LEU A 582 -5.45 -4.56 6.08
CA LEU A 582 -4.70 -4.64 4.83
C LEU A 582 -3.41 -5.49 4.92
N ASN A 583 -3.03 -5.97 6.08
CA ASN A 583 -1.79 -6.73 6.25
C ASN A 583 -2.07 -8.24 6.29
N PRO A 584 -1.64 -9.05 5.31
CA PRO A 584 -1.80 -10.51 5.35
C PRO A 584 -0.82 -11.20 6.29
N LEU A 585 0.20 -10.48 6.78
CA LEU A 585 1.33 -11.03 7.54
C LEU A 585 0.99 -11.25 9.02
N SER A 586 1.91 -11.90 9.71
CA SER A 586 1.74 -12.34 11.09
C SER A 586 3.04 -12.20 11.88
N THR A 587 2.97 -12.36 13.20
CA THR A 587 4.13 -12.56 14.06
C THR A 587 3.71 -13.27 15.34
N VAL A 588 4.66 -13.97 15.98
CA VAL A 588 4.48 -14.57 17.29
C VAL A 588 5.51 -13.98 18.23
N LEU A 589 5.05 -13.47 19.36
CA LEU A 589 5.89 -12.77 20.35
C LEU A 589 5.86 -13.51 21.68
N ILE A 590 6.91 -13.35 22.46
CA ILE A 590 6.96 -13.78 23.86
C ILE A 590 6.02 -12.87 24.68
N GLY A 591 5.15 -13.49 25.46
CA GLY A 591 4.14 -12.76 26.25
C GLY A 591 4.66 -12.29 27.62
N SER A 592 3.71 -11.87 28.46
CA SER A 592 3.99 -11.38 29.81
C SER A 592 4.28 -12.50 30.82
N HIS A 593 3.85 -13.72 30.56
CA HIS A 593 4.05 -14.89 31.42
C HIS A 593 4.59 -16.07 30.59
N PRO A 594 5.82 -15.93 30.06
CA PRO A 594 6.40 -16.96 29.23
C PRO A 594 6.82 -18.20 30.04
N ASP A 595 7.08 -19.29 29.33
CA ASP A 595 7.73 -20.46 29.90
C ASP A 595 9.12 -20.09 30.42
N GLN A 596 9.64 -20.91 31.40
CA GLN A 596 10.89 -20.59 32.10
C GLN A 596 12.10 -20.38 31.18
N GLU A 597 12.15 -21.03 30.04
CA GLU A 597 13.23 -20.91 29.06
C GLU A 597 13.26 -19.52 28.39
N PHE A 598 12.11 -18.86 28.27
CA PHE A 598 11.95 -17.54 27.66
C PHE A 598 11.85 -16.40 28.68
N GLU A 599 12.04 -16.66 29.97
CA GLU A 599 11.88 -15.67 31.05
C GLU A 599 12.76 -14.40 30.82
N SER A 600 13.95 -14.54 30.25
CA SER A 600 14.85 -13.43 29.92
C SER A 600 14.34 -12.55 28.77
N LEU A 601 13.44 -13.09 27.94
CA LEU A 601 12.82 -12.45 26.78
C LEU A 601 11.36 -12.03 27.08
N ARG A 602 10.94 -12.06 28.35
CA ARG A 602 9.62 -11.63 28.77
C ARG A 602 9.31 -10.22 28.26
N LEU A 603 8.07 -10.00 27.82
CA LEU A 603 7.53 -8.66 27.54
C LEU A 603 7.76 -7.73 28.74
N LYS A 604 8.33 -6.57 28.48
CA LYS A 604 8.70 -5.60 29.55
C LYS A 604 8.61 -4.15 29.09
N LEU A 605 8.42 -3.28 30.07
CA LEU A 605 8.59 -1.83 29.93
C LEU A 605 9.93 -1.43 30.55
N GLU A 606 10.89 -1.07 29.72
CA GLU A 606 12.18 -0.54 30.15
C GLU A 606 12.06 0.94 30.42
N LEU A 607 12.41 1.37 31.63
CA LEU A 607 12.41 2.78 32.03
C LEU A 607 13.85 3.22 32.33
N ILE A 608 14.29 4.28 31.64
CA ILE A 608 15.55 4.98 31.90
C ILE A 608 15.21 6.30 32.54
N TYR A 609 15.74 6.57 33.75
CA TYR A 609 15.38 7.73 34.55
C TYR A 609 16.58 8.32 35.28
N THR A 610 16.44 9.56 35.70
CA THR A 610 17.35 10.24 36.63
C THR A 610 16.63 10.45 37.96
N ASP A 611 17.24 10.01 39.07
CA ASP A 611 16.70 10.20 40.39
C ASP A 611 17.24 11.52 41.01
N PHE A 612 16.33 12.37 41.46
CA PHE A 612 16.66 13.64 42.16
C PHE A 612 16.52 13.57 43.67
N SER A 613 16.29 12.39 44.24
CA SER A 613 16.12 12.22 45.66
C SER A 613 17.45 12.19 46.46
N ASN A 614 18.60 12.24 45.78
CA ASN A 614 19.94 12.26 46.38
C ASN A 614 20.54 13.66 46.45
#